data_a264b8dff68ba0d00516dcafe2f1ecbd
#
_entry.id   a264b8dff68ba0d00516dcafe2f1ecbd
#
_cell.length_a   1.000
_cell.length_b   1.000
_cell.length_c   1.000
_cell.angle_alpha   90.00
_cell.angle_beta   90.00
_cell.angle_gamma   90.00
#
_symmetry.space_group_name_H-M   'P 1'
#
loop_
_entity.id
_entity.type
_entity.pdbx_description
1 polymer ?
#
loop_
_entity_poly.entity_id
_entity_poly.type
_entity_poly.pdbx_seq_one_letter_code
_entity_poly.pdbx_strand_id
1 'polypeptide(L)'
;MKTHILCLGDSNTHGYCADPNDCADHGIRFNEEERWTCRLQKALGEEYLVTEEGLSGRTTVFVDPIHESMDALSIIYALLKSHEVIDLLIIMLGTNDVKERFGANAACIAAGMERLILKAKSVDCWGTKQPNILVVAPPPIGAGFHDAVMGDGCVEKSAGVAGQLRIICERQGVHFLDAKDCEFNQVDFMHLTRKGHAQLAELLAKEVPGLI
;
A
#
# COMPACT_ATOMS: atom_id res chain seq x y z
N MET A 1 24.12 -0.96 -10.97
CA MET A 1 23.25 -0.99 -9.77
C MET A 1 21.92 -1.57 -10.21
N LYS A 2 21.25 -2.33 -9.35
CA LYS A 2 19.88 -2.80 -9.64
C LYS A 2 18.91 -1.62 -9.63
N THR A 3 17.84 -1.73 -10.41
CA THR A 3 16.71 -0.79 -10.35
C THR A 3 15.95 -0.98 -9.03
N HIS A 4 15.91 0.04 -8.19
CA HIS A 4 15.40 -0.07 -6.82
C HIS A 4 13.94 0.40 -6.71
N ILE A 5 13.07 -0.51 -6.28
CA ILE A 5 11.65 -0.30 -6.05
C ILE A 5 11.38 -0.41 -4.55
N LEU A 6 10.90 0.66 -3.94
CA LEU A 6 10.51 0.67 -2.53
C LEU A 6 8.98 0.57 -2.42
N CYS A 7 8.48 -0.43 -1.69
CA CYS A 7 7.05 -0.71 -1.52
C CYS A 7 6.61 -0.31 -0.10
N LEU A 8 6.07 0.90 0.04
CA LEU A 8 5.51 1.42 1.29
C LEU A 8 4.03 1.06 1.41
N GLY A 9 3.65 0.39 2.49
CA GLY A 9 2.26 0.01 2.69
C GLY A 9 1.92 -0.42 4.11
N ASP A 10 0.73 -0.97 4.25
CA ASP A 10 0.16 -1.47 5.50
C ASP A 10 0.27 -3.00 5.64
N SER A 11 -0.72 -3.61 6.29
CA SER A 11 -0.81 -5.07 6.48
C SER A 11 -0.86 -5.85 5.17
N ASN A 12 -1.48 -5.30 4.11
CA ASN A 12 -1.51 -5.93 2.79
C ASN A 12 -0.12 -5.94 2.13
N THR A 13 0.75 -4.99 2.43
CA THR A 13 2.15 -5.00 1.99
C THR A 13 3.02 -5.85 2.92
N HIS A 14 2.75 -5.82 4.23
CA HIS A 14 3.39 -6.71 5.20
C HIS A 14 3.12 -8.18 4.89
N GLY A 15 1.96 -8.47 4.28
CA GLY A 15 1.49 -9.82 3.98
C GLY A 15 0.77 -10.48 5.14
N TYR A 16 -0.04 -9.70 5.90
CA TYR A 16 -0.88 -10.28 6.96
C TYR A 16 -1.87 -11.28 6.37
N CYS A 17 -1.94 -12.47 6.98
CA CYS A 17 -2.85 -13.54 6.59
C CYS A 17 -3.97 -13.68 7.63
N ALA A 18 -5.20 -13.32 7.23
CA ALA A 18 -6.36 -13.39 8.12
C ALA A 18 -6.92 -14.82 8.26
N ASP A 19 -6.72 -15.68 7.25
CA ASP A 19 -7.07 -17.10 7.29
C ASP A 19 -5.80 -17.96 7.26
N PRO A 20 -5.37 -18.55 8.38
CA PRO A 20 -4.18 -19.40 8.41
C PRO A 20 -4.23 -20.60 7.45
N ASN A 21 -5.42 -21.02 6.98
CA ASN A 21 -5.54 -22.08 5.99
C ASN A 21 -5.18 -21.61 4.57
N ASP A 22 -5.20 -20.31 4.31
CA ASP A 22 -4.75 -19.72 3.05
C ASP A 22 -3.22 -19.50 3.01
N CYS A 23 -2.56 -19.52 4.17
CA CYS A 23 -1.10 -19.40 4.30
C CYS A 23 -0.44 -20.79 4.22
N ALA A 24 0.58 -20.95 3.39
CA ALA A 24 1.29 -22.24 3.24
C ALA A 24 1.87 -22.76 4.55
N ASP A 25 2.33 -21.85 5.42
CA ASP A 25 2.93 -22.18 6.71
C ASP A 25 1.93 -22.15 7.87
N HIS A 26 0.64 -22.02 7.59
CA HIS A 26 -0.43 -21.86 8.58
C HIS A 26 -0.16 -20.75 9.61
N GLY A 27 0.58 -19.71 9.17
CA GLY A 27 0.95 -18.55 9.99
C GLY A 27 -0.02 -17.37 9.84
N ILE A 28 0.31 -16.29 10.51
CA ILE A 28 -0.43 -15.02 10.44
C ILE A 28 0.19 -14.05 9.41
N ARG A 29 1.23 -14.48 8.69
CA ARG A 29 1.90 -13.73 7.64
C ARG A 29 2.23 -14.67 6.49
N PHE A 30 1.85 -14.28 5.28
CA PHE A 30 2.27 -14.98 4.06
C PHE A 30 3.79 -15.00 3.96
N ASN A 31 4.36 -16.11 3.52
CA ASN A 31 5.81 -16.24 3.34
C ASN A 31 6.30 -15.54 2.06
N GLU A 32 7.60 -15.63 1.78
CA GLU A 32 8.26 -14.97 0.65
C GLU A 32 7.86 -15.52 -0.73
N GLU A 33 7.25 -16.70 -0.80
CA GLU A 33 6.69 -17.24 -2.05
C GLU A 33 5.26 -16.75 -2.31
N GLU A 34 4.62 -16.14 -1.31
CA GLU A 34 3.21 -15.77 -1.33
C GLU A 34 2.97 -14.25 -1.38
N ARG A 35 3.79 -13.44 -0.67
CA ARG A 35 3.62 -11.99 -0.63
C ARG A 35 3.79 -11.34 -2.00
N TRP A 36 2.96 -10.38 -2.32
CA TRP A 36 2.98 -9.69 -3.60
C TRP A 36 4.32 -9.01 -3.91
N THR A 37 4.99 -8.46 -2.93
CA THR A 37 6.31 -7.80 -3.05
C THR A 37 7.38 -8.78 -3.48
N CYS A 38 7.46 -9.95 -2.84
CA CYS A 38 8.40 -11.00 -3.18
C CYS A 38 8.08 -11.64 -4.54
N ARG A 39 6.79 -11.82 -4.85
CA ARG A 39 6.35 -12.29 -6.17
C ARG A 39 6.67 -11.28 -7.27
N LEU A 40 6.54 -9.98 -6.99
CA LEU A 40 6.96 -8.91 -7.90
C LEU A 40 8.47 -8.99 -8.15
N GLN A 41 9.29 -9.10 -7.09
CA GLN A 41 10.74 -9.30 -7.22
C GLN A 41 11.07 -10.49 -8.13
N LYS A 42 10.39 -11.62 -7.93
CA LYS A 42 10.60 -12.83 -8.74
C LYS A 42 10.21 -12.62 -10.20
N ALA A 43 9.11 -11.92 -10.46
CA ALA A 43 8.63 -11.63 -11.80
C ALA A 43 9.52 -10.64 -12.56
N LEU A 44 10.06 -9.63 -11.88
CA LEU A 44 10.93 -8.62 -12.48
C LEU A 44 12.37 -9.11 -12.67
N GLY A 45 12.81 -10.11 -11.91
CA GLY A 45 14.12 -10.71 -12.03
C GLY A 45 15.25 -9.98 -11.28
N GLU A 46 16.50 -10.38 -11.58
CA GLU A 46 17.67 -9.98 -10.79
C GLU A 46 18.14 -8.56 -11.03
N GLU A 47 17.74 -7.92 -12.11
CA GLU A 47 18.07 -6.52 -12.41
C GLU A 47 17.33 -5.52 -11.51
N TYR A 48 16.33 -6.01 -10.78
CA TYR A 48 15.53 -5.22 -9.84
C TYR A 48 15.84 -5.57 -8.39
N LEU A 49 15.60 -4.61 -7.50
CA LEU A 49 15.58 -4.78 -6.05
C LEU A 49 14.24 -4.27 -5.54
N VAL A 50 13.39 -5.16 -5.07
CA VAL A 50 12.10 -4.80 -4.44
C VAL A 50 12.25 -4.86 -2.94
N THR A 51 12.13 -3.71 -2.28
CA THR A 51 12.21 -3.59 -0.82
C THR A 51 10.83 -3.44 -0.22
N GLU A 52 10.51 -4.28 0.77
CA GLU A 52 9.21 -4.25 1.46
C GLU A 52 9.27 -3.38 2.72
N GLU A 53 8.38 -2.38 2.78
CA GLU A 53 8.16 -1.53 3.95
C GLU A 53 6.68 -1.54 4.35
N GLY A 54 6.14 -2.75 4.56
CA GLY A 54 4.79 -3.00 5.05
C GLY A 54 4.73 -3.04 6.57
N LEU A 55 3.78 -2.31 7.17
CA LEU A 55 3.51 -2.35 8.62
C LEU A 55 2.00 -2.42 8.87
N SER A 56 1.56 -3.48 9.55
CA SER A 56 0.12 -3.66 9.86
C SER A 56 -0.42 -2.48 10.66
N GLY A 57 -1.53 -1.89 10.20
CA GLY A 57 -2.13 -0.72 10.84
C GLY A 57 -1.68 0.63 10.28
N ARG A 58 -0.68 0.68 9.39
CA ARG A 58 -0.14 1.94 8.86
C ARG A 58 -1.21 2.75 8.12
N THR A 59 -1.23 4.05 8.42
CA THR A 59 -2.05 5.07 7.78
C THR A 59 -1.22 5.97 6.87
N THR A 60 -1.85 6.83 6.08
CA THR A 60 -1.16 7.86 5.30
C THR A 60 -0.56 8.94 6.21
N VAL A 61 -1.40 9.68 6.94
CA VAL A 61 -1.01 10.84 7.77
C VAL A 61 -1.69 10.86 9.14
N PHE A 62 -2.63 9.95 9.39
CA PHE A 62 -3.44 9.94 10.60
C PHE A 62 -2.69 9.26 11.75
N VAL A 63 -2.39 10.02 12.78
CA VAL A 63 -1.80 9.47 14.02
C VAL A 63 -2.86 8.63 14.72
N ASP A 64 -2.60 7.33 14.87
CA ASP A 64 -3.53 6.42 15.53
C ASP A 64 -3.33 6.49 17.05
N PRO A 65 -4.34 6.93 17.85
CA PRO A 65 -4.20 7.04 19.29
C PRO A 65 -4.08 5.68 20.00
N ILE A 66 -4.34 4.59 19.29
CA ILE A 66 -4.27 3.22 19.85
C ILE A 66 -2.93 2.54 19.50
N HIS A 67 -2.23 3.01 18.47
CA HIS A 67 -0.99 2.41 17.97
C HIS A 67 0.07 3.48 17.73
N GLU A 68 1.31 3.21 18.15
CA GLU A 68 2.42 4.13 18.00
C GLU A 68 3.00 4.13 16.58
N SER A 69 3.38 5.30 16.09
CA SER A 69 4.18 5.48 14.86
C SER A 69 3.56 4.87 13.59
N MET A 70 2.23 4.86 13.49
CA MET A 70 1.53 4.25 12.35
C MET A 70 1.41 5.18 11.14
N ASP A 71 1.51 6.50 11.31
CA ASP A 71 1.42 7.40 10.17
C ASP A 71 2.69 7.37 9.30
N ALA A 72 2.50 7.15 7.99
CA ALA A 72 3.62 7.12 7.05
C ALA A 72 4.32 8.48 6.93
N LEU A 73 3.60 9.59 7.14
CA LEU A 73 4.15 10.93 6.97
C LEU A 73 5.30 11.20 7.94
N SER A 74 5.23 10.73 9.18
CA SER A 74 6.27 10.95 10.20
C SER A 74 7.56 10.21 9.89
N ILE A 75 7.48 9.06 9.22
CA ILE A 75 8.65 8.19 8.99
C ILE A 75 9.23 8.31 7.57
N ILE A 76 8.47 8.86 6.61
CA ILE A 76 8.83 8.77 5.18
C ILE A 76 10.18 9.41 4.86
N TYR A 77 10.58 10.48 5.54
CA TYR A 77 11.90 11.11 5.32
C TYR A 77 13.03 10.13 5.65
N ALA A 78 13.02 9.57 6.86
CA ALA A 78 14.05 8.63 7.30
C ALA A 78 14.04 7.36 6.45
N LEU A 79 12.85 6.87 6.12
CA LEU A 79 12.65 5.69 5.28
C LEU A 79 13.29 5.88 3.90
N LEU A 80 12.93 6.96 3.18
CA LEU A 80 13.45 7.21 1.85
C LEU A 80 14.96 7.45 1.85
N LYS A 81 15.48 8.18 2.85
CA LYS A 81 16.92 8.43 2.97
C LYS A 81 17.73 7.17 3.30
N SER A 82 17.20 6.25 4.07
CA SER A 82 17.88 4.99 4.38
C SER A 82 17.92 4.00 3.21
N HIS A 83 17.04 4.19 2.23
CA HIS A 83 16.92 3.34 1.03
C HIS A 83 17.40 4.02 -0.26
N GLU A 84 18.02 5.20 -0.20
CA GLU A 84 18.50 5.89 -1.40
C GLU A 84 19.61 5.10 -2.15
N VAL A 85 19.62 5.04 -3.45
CA VAL A 85 18.78 5.73 -4.44
C VAL A 85 17.56 4.88 -4.76
N ILE A 86 16.39 5.55 -4.92
CA ILE A 86 15.12 4.90 -5.25
C ILE A 86 14.75 5.25 -6.69
N ASP A 87 14.42 4.26 -7.51
CA ASP A 87 13.97 4.43 -8.89
C ASP A 87 12.44 4.49 -9.02
N LEU A 88 11.71 3.81 -8.10
CA LEU A 88 10.25 3.86 -8.01
C LEU A 88 9.80 3.65 -6.55
N LEU A 89 8.96 4.54 -6.05
CA LEU A 89 8.24 4.38 -4.80
C LEU A 89 6.80 3.93 -5.09
N ILE A 90 6.44 2.73 -4.65
CA ILE A 90 5.06 2.24 -4.67
C ILE A 90 4.43 2.49 -3.30
N ILE A 91 3.29 3.18 -3.26
CA ILE A 91 2.54 3.46 -2.02
C ILE A 91 1.18 2.78 -2.11
N MET A 92 0.92 1.80 -1.23
CA MET A 92 -0.40 1.18 -1.08
C MET A 92 -0.87 1.37 0.36
N LEU A 93 -1.64 2.44 0.58
CA LEU A 93 -2.21 2.86 1.87
C LEU A 93 -3.62 3.39 1.67
N GLY A 94 -4.37 3.50 2.77
CA GLY A 94 -5.74 4.00 2.79
C GLY A 94 -6.71 3.07 3.50
N THR A 95 -6.41 1.77 3.57
CA THR A 95 -7.24 0.78 4.26
C THR A 95 -7.41 1.10 5.75
N ASN A 96 -6.36 1.56 6.42
CA ASN A 96 -6.43 1.91 7.84
C ASN A 96 -6.96 3.31 8.10
N ASP A 97 -6.89 4.18 7.12
CA ASP A 97 -7.35 5.58 7.20
C ASP A 97 -8.87 5.68 7.31
N VAL A 98 -9.60 4.65 6.88
CA VAL A 98 -11.07 4.61 6.96
C VAL A 98 -11.61 4.37 8.37
N LYS A 99 -10.76 4.02 9.35
CA LYS A 99 -11.18 3.81 10.75
C LYS A 99 -12.00 4.98 11.25
N GLU A 100 -13.15 4.68 11.86
CA GLU A 100 -14.11 5.74 12.24
C GLU A 100 -13.55 6.72 13.25
N ARG A 101 -12.61 6.29 14.11
CA ARG A 101 -11.95 7.15 15.08
C ARG A 101 -11.17 8.33 14.47
N PHE A 102 -10.84 8.30 13.19
CA PHE A 102 -10.22 9.43 12.50
C PHE A 102 -11.22 10.45 11.97
N GLY A 103 -12.51 10.11 11.88
CA GLY A 103 -13.55 11.00 11.33
C GLY A 103 -13.33 11.40 9.88
N ALA A 104 -12.41 10.75 9.16
CA ALA A 104 -12.05 11.06 7.79
C ALA A 104 -13.03 10.44 6.79
N ASN A 105 -13.38 11.17 5.75
CA ASN A 105 -14.04 10.65 4.56
C ASN A 105 -13.01 10.36 3.45
N ALA A 106 -13.44 9.79 2.34
CA ALA A 106 -12.55 9.41 1.22
C ALA A 106 -11.73 10.60 0.67
N ALA A 107 -12.31 11.81 0.63
CA ALA A 107 -11.59 13.01 0.18
C ALA A 107 -10.51 13.44 1.19
N CYS A 108 -10.77 13.34 2.49
CA CYS A 108 -9.76 13.59 3.53
C CYS A 108 -8.61 12.58 3.46
N ILE A 109 -8.91 11.31 3.21
CA ILE A 109 -7.91 10.25 3.06
C ILE A 109 -7.03 10.55 1.84
N ALA A 110 -7.63 10.92 0.72
CA ALA A 110 -6.88 11.30 -0.48
C ALA A 110 -6.02 12.56 -0.26
N ALA A 111 -6.51 13.55 0.48
CA ALA A 111 -5.70 14.72 0.86
C ALA A 111 -4.50 14.32 1.75
N GLY A 112 -4.68 13.33 2.63
CA GLY A 112 -3.58 12.72 3.40
C GLY A 112 -2.54 12.07 2.48
N MET A 113 -2.98 11.28 1.51
CA MET A 113 -2.08 10.69 0.50
C MET A 113 -1.37 11.76 -0.32
N GLU A 114 -2.05 12.83 -0.73
CA GLU A 114 -1.42 13.96 -1.42
C GLU A 114 -0.31 14.60 -0.59
N ARG A 115 -0.57 14.80 0.71
CA ARG A 115 0.45 15.31 1.64
C ARG A 115 1.66 14.39 1.72
N LEU A 116 1.45 13.07 1.72
CA LEU A 116 2.51 12.07 1.72
C LEU A 116 3.31 12.10 0.41
N ILE A 117 2.65 12.18 -0.75
CA ILE A 117 3.27 12.31 -2.06
C ILE A 117 4.16 13.57 -2.12
N LEU A 118 3.65 14.72 -1.70
CA LEU A 118 4.40 15.97 -1.69
C LEU A 118 5.63 15.89 -0.78
N LYS A 119 5.51 15.23 0.38
CA LYS A 119 6.66 14.99 1.26
C LYS A 119 7.68 14.06 0.59
N ALA A 120 7.25 12.96 -0.01
CA ALA A 120 8.15 12.04 -0.71
C ALA A 120 8.91 12.72 -1.84
N LYS A 121 8.22 13.54 -2.65
CA LYS A 121 8.86 14.34 -3.74
C LYS A 121 9.91 15.32 -3.22
N SER A 122 9.76 15.82 -2.01
CA SER A 122 10.70 16.80 -1.41
C SER A 122 11.95 16.17 -0.81
N VAL A 123 12.03 14.85 -0.74
CA VAL A 123 13.18 14.12 -0.18
C VAL A 123 14.22 13.90 -1.29
N ASP A 124 15.46 14.23 -1.00
CA ASP A 124 16.59 13.98 -1.89
C ASP A 124 17.04 12.50 -1.78
N CYS A 125 16.34 11.63 -2.51
CA CYS A 125 16.60 10.18 -2.54
C CYS A 125 16.51 9.57 -3.96
N TRP A 126 16.29 10.41 -4.97
CA TRP A 126 16.01 9.98 -6.35
C TRP A 126 17.26 9.99 -7.24
N GLY A 127 18.44 10.27 -6.67
CA GLY A 127 19.68 10.46 -7.41
C GLY A 127 19.58 11.65 -8.37
N THR A 128 19.87 11.43 -9.65
CA THR A 128 19.75 12.46 -10.70
C THR A 128 18.39 12.47 -11.40
N LYS A 129 17.48 11.56 -11.02
CA LYS A 129 16.15 11.41 -11.63
C LYS A 129 15.11 12.30 -10.92
N GLN A 130 13.99 12.51 -11.60
CA GLN A 130 12.81 13.10 -10.96
C GLN A 130 12.12 12.08 -10.04
N PRO A 131 11.39 12.53 -9.02
CA PRO A 131 10.59 11.65 -8.18
C PRO A 131 9.62 10.80 -9.00
N ASN A 132 9.69 9.49 -8.85
CA ASN A 132 8.86 8.52 -9.55
C ASN A 132 8.01 7.73 -8.53
N ILE A 133 6.70 7.96 -8.54
CA ILE A 133 5.79 7.44 -7.52
C ILE A 133 4.59 6.77 -8.21
N LEU A 134 4.26 5.57 -7.75
CA LEU A 134 3.04 4.84 -8.09
C LEU A 134 2.17 4.70 -6.84
N VAL A 135 0.96 5.24 -6.88
CA VAL A 135 -0.05 5.00 -5.85
C VAL A 135 -0.93 3.83 -6.27
N VAL A 136 -1.02 2.82 -5.42
CA VAL A 136 -1.92 1.69 -5.58
C VAL A 136 -3.10 1.88 -4.65
N ALA A 137 -4.31 2.03 -5.20
CA ALA A 137 -5.52 2.00 -4.39
C ALA A 137 -5.78 0.57 -3.93
N PRO A 138 -5.88 0.30 -2.62
CA PRO A 138 -6.19 -1.03 -2.11
C PRO A 138 -7.61 -1.45 -2.51
N PRO A 139 -7.94 -2.75 -2.53
CA PRO A 139 -9.31 -3.20 -2.65
C PRO A 139 -10.20 -2.54 -1.59
N PRO A 140 -11.45 -2.19 -1.91
CA PRO A 140 -12.37 -1.68 -0.90
C PRO A 140 -12.69 -2.78 0.13
N ILE A 141 -12.99 -2.36 1.35
CA ILE A 141 -13.42 -3.27 2.42
C ILE A 141 -14.77 -3.89 2.02
N GLY A 142 -14.86 -5.21 2.11
CA GLY A 142 -16.05 -5.96 1.70
C GLY A 142 -17.25 -5.75 2.62
N ALA A 143 -18.45 -5.90 2.08
CA ALA A 143 -19.71 -5.65 2.78
C ALA A 143 -19.96 -6.54 4.03
N GLY A 144 -19.23 -7.66 4.14
CA GLY A 144 -19.30 -8.54 5.33
C GLY A 144 -18.40 -8.10 6.48
N PHE A 145 -17.64 -7.03 6.31
CA PHE A 145 -16.76 -6.50 7.36
C PHE A 145 -17.55 -6.05 8.59
N HIS A 146 -17.09 -6.48 9.74
CA HIS A 146 -17.61 -6.03 11.05
C HIS A 146 -16.47 -6.02 12.07
N ASP A 147 -16.13 -4.86 12.60
CA ASP A 147 -15.12 -4.68 13.64
C ASP A 147 -15.46 -3.50 14.53
N ALA A 148 -15.68 -3.77 15.81
CA ALA A 148 -16.12 -2.75 16.79
C ALA A 148 -15.07 -1.67 17.05
N VAL A 149 -13.78 -1.94 16.77
CA VAL A 149 -12.66 -1.00 17.00
C VAL A 149 -12.43 -0.11 15.79
N MET A 150 -12.56 -0.66 14.60
CA MET A 150 -12.45 0.12 13.36
C MET A 150 -13.74 0.89 13.04
N GLY A 151 -14.90 0.27 13.31
CA GLY A 151 -16.23 0.80 13.03
C GLY A 151 -16.79 0.34 11.67
N ASP A 152 -18.09 0.09 11.61
CA ASP A 152 -18.76 -0.46 10.41
C ASP A 152 -18.79 0.52 9.22
N GLY A 153 -18.68 1.83 9.46
CA GLY A 153 -18.59 2.86 8.42
C GLY A 153 -17.35 2.77 7.52
N CYS A 154 -16.39 1.88 7.86
CA CYS A 154 -15.21 1.63 7.04
C CYS A 154 -15.57 1.12 5.64
N VAL A 155 -16.63 0.31 5.50
CA VAL A 155 -17.08 -0.25 4.21
C VAL A 155 -17.44 0.87 3.24
N GLU A 156 -18.32 1.79 3.64
CA GLU A 156 -18.76 2.90 2.78
C GLU A 156 -17.59 3.84 2.43
N LYS A 157 -16.77 4.19 3.43
CA LYS A 157 -15.63 5.09 3.22
C LYS A 157 -14.62 4.51 2.23
N SER A 158 -14.28 3.22 2.38
CA SER A 158 -13.29 2.55 1.52
C SER A 158 -13.72 2.51 0.05
N ALA A 159 -15.00 2.36 -0.23
CA ALA A 159 -15.54 2.33 -1.60
C ALA A 159 -15.26 3.64 -2.38
N GLY A 160 -15.15 4.77 -1.69
CA GLY A 160 -14.86 6.07 -2.31
C GLY A 160 -13.36 6.39 -2.48
N VAL A 161 -12.47 5.65 -1.83
CA VAL A 161 -11.04 6.01 -1.73
C VAL A 161 -10.35 5.98 -3.10
N ALA A 162 -10.52 4.93 -3.88
CA ALA A 162 -9.85 4.76 -5.18
C ALA A 162 -10.14 5.91 -6.14
N GLY A 163 -11.41 6.35 -6.22
CA GLY A 163 -11.80 7.49 -7.06
C GLY A 163 -11.12 8.80 -6.66
N GLN A 164 -11.02 9.06 -5.37
CA GLN A 164 -10.35 10.25 -4.84
C GLN A 164 -8.83 10.19 -5.02
N LEU A 165 -8.21 9.02 -4.82
CA LEU A 165 -6.78 8.81 -5.07
C LEU A 165 -6.43 9.05 -6.54
N ARG A 166 -7.24 8.58 -7.48
CA ARG A 166 -7.03 8.82 -8.92
C ARG A 166 -6.96 10.32 -9.23
N ILE A 167 -7.90 11.11 -8.70
CA ILE A 167 -7.94 12.57 -8.91
C ILE A 167 -6.65 13.24 -8.42
N ILE A 168 -6.18 12.88 -7.23
CA ILE A 168 -4.95 13.49 -6.70
C ILE A 168 -3.70 13.03 -7.46
N CYS A 169 -3.66 11.77 -7.91
CA CYS A 169 -2.54 11.27 -8.71
C CYS A 169 -2.41 12.02 -10.04
N GLU A 170 -3.53 12.23 -10.74
CA GLU A 170 -3.58 13.04 -11.95
C GLU A 170 -3.10 14.47 -11.69
N ARG A 171 -3.60 15.12 -10.62
CA ARG A 171 -3.19 16.48 -10.24
C ARG A 171 -1.71 16.58 -9.88
N GLN A 172 -1.18 15.57 -9.22
CA GLN A 172 0.21 15.52 -8.80
C GLN A 172 1.17 14.98 -9.88
N GLY A 173 0.66 14.51 -11.01
CA GLY A 173 1.47 13.91 -12.06
C GLY A 173 2.25 12.68 -11.55
N VAL A 174 1.61 11.81 -10.78
CA VAL A 174 2.13 10.52 -10.32
C VAL A 174 1.28 9.38 -10.87
N HIS A 175 1.84 8.19 -10.94
CA HIS A 175 1.16 7.02 -11.48
C HIS A 175 0.09 6.51 -10.53
N PHE A 176 -0.94 5.88 -11.10
CA PHE A 176 -2.06 5.31 -10.33
C PHE A 176 -2.42 3.91 -10.84
N LEU A 177 -2.64 2.99 -9.92
CA LEU A 177 -3.16 1.64 -10.19
C LEU A 177 -4.31 1.34 -9.22
N ASP A 178 -5.38 0.73 -9.71
CA ASP A 178 -6.53 0.32 -8.91
C ASP A 178 -6.49 -1.20 -8.71
N ALA A 179 -6.30 -1.62 -7.48
CA ALA A 179 -6.24 -3.05 -7.10
C ALA A 179 -7.62 -3.64 -6.72
N LYS A 180 -8.72 -2.95 -7.05
CA LYS A 180 -10.09 -3.32 -6.65
C LYS A 180 -10.50 -4.76 -7.01
N ASP A 181 -9.92 -5.33 -8.08
CA ASP A 181 -10.24 -6.69 -8.55
C ASP A 181 -9.33 -7.77 -7.93
N CYS A 182 -8.37 -7.38 -7.07
CA CYS A 182 -7.58 -8.33 -6.30
C CYS A 182 -8.44 -8.96 -5.20
N GLU A 183 -8.36 -10.28 -5.10
CA GLU A 183 -9.17 -11.04 -4.16
C GLU A 183 -8.78 -10.76 -2.71
N PHE A 184 -9.76 -10.44 -1.87
CA PHE A 184 -9.61 -10.37 -0.42
C PHE A 184 -10.37 -11.49 0.27
N ASN A 185 -9.96 -11.83 1.50
CA ASN A 185 -10.53 -12.96 2.23
C ASN A 185 -11.95 -12.67 2.76
N GLN A 186 -12.66 -13.73 3.15
CA GLN A 186 -14.02 -13.67 3.69
C GLN A 186 -14.03 -13.84 5.22
N VAL A 187 -12.87 -13.75 5.89
CA VAL A 187 -12.74 -13.79 7.35
C VAL A 187 -12.85 -12.37 7.92
N ASP A 188 -12.06 -11.43 7.38
CA ASP A 188 -12.09 -10.04 7.81
C ASP A 188 -12.47 -9.05 6.68
N PHE A 189 -12.70 -9.53 5.48
CA PHE A 189 -13.20 -8.78 4.33
C PHE A 189 -12.32 -7.58 3.91
N MET A 190 -11.02 -7.55 4.26
CA MET A 190 -10.13 -6.46 3.89
C MET A 190 -8.71 -6.88 3.48
N HIS A 191 -8.21 -8.02 3.98
CA HIS A 191 -6.87 -8.45 3.65
C HIS A 191 -6.86 -9.36 2.42
N LEU A 192 -5.85 -9.18 1.58
CA LEU A 192 -5.65 -9.99 0.37
C LEU A 192 -5.51 -11.47 0.74
N THR A 193 -6.11 -12.34 -0.09
CA THR A 193 -5.81 -13.77 -0.08
C THR A 193 -4.47 -14.03 -0.75
N ARG A 194 -3.95 -15.27 -0.64
CA ARG A 194 -2.80 -15.72 -1.44
C ARG A 194 -2.99 -15.45 -2.93
N LYS A 195 -4.22 -15.68 -3.43
CA LYS A 195 -4.57 -15.37 -4.82
C LYS A 195 -4.58 -13.86 -5.08
N GLY A 196 -5.11 -13.05 -4.16
CA GLY A 196 -5.07 -11.59 -4.26
C GLY A 196 -3.65 -11.05 -4.30
N HIS A 197 -2.74 -11.59 -3.49
CA HIS A 197 -1.31 -11.28 -3.56
C HIS A 197 -0.70 -11.62 -4.93
N ALA A 198 -1.06 -12.78 -5.51
CA ALA A 198 -0.60 -13.16 -6.85
C ALA A 198 -1.14 -12.19 -7.92
N GLN A 199 -2.42 -11.86 -7.88
CA GLN A 199 -3.06 -10.93 -8.80
C GLN A 199 -2.41 -9.53 -8.76
N LEU A 200 -2.16 -9.00 -7.56
CA LEU A 200 -1.50 -7.70 -7.40
C LEU A 200 -0.06 -7.73 -7.96
N ALA A 201 0.70 -8.78 -7.68
CA ALA A 201 2.04 -8.94 -8.22
C ALA A 201 2.04 -9.01 -9.76
N GLU A 202 1.09 -9.70 -10.36
CA GLU A 202 0.95 -9.79 -11.82
C GLU A 202 0.58 -8.44 -12.46
N LEU A 203 -0.32 -7.67 -11.83
CA LEU A 203 -0.65 -6.31 -12.28
C LEU A 203 0.58 -5.42 -12.25
N LEU A 204 1.29 -5.39 -11.13
CA LEU A 204 2.49 -4.58 -10.96
C LEU A 204 3.64 -5.01 -11.89
N ALA A 205 3.82 -6.31 -12.10
CA ALA A 205 4.86 -6.81 -13.01
C ALA A 205 4.64 -6.39 -14.47
N LYS A 206 3.41 -6.13 -14.87
CA LYS A 206 3.07 -5.58 -16.20
C LYS A 206 3.30 -4.07 -16.29
N GLU A 207 2.97 -3.33 -15.23
CA GLU A 207 3.00 -1.87 -15.22
C GLU A 207 4.42 -1.32 -14.95
N VAL A 208 5.12 -1.86 -13.95
CA VAL A 208 6.39 -1.33 -13.45
C VAL A 208 7.46 -1.14 -14.53
N PRO A 209 7.70 -2.08 -15.49
CA PRO A 209 8.72 -1.87 -16.51
C PRO A 209 8.46 -0.66 -17.43
N GLY A 210 7.21 -0.22 -17.54
CA GLY A 210 6.83 0.97 -18.32
C GLY A 210 6.95 2.29 -17.56
N LEU A 211 7.25 2.23 -16.25
CA LEU A 211 7.34 3.40 -15.36
C LEU A 211 8.78 3.81 -15.05
N ILE A 212 9.76 2.97 -15.37
CA ILE A 212 11.17 3.15 -14.99
C ILE A 212 12.07 3.31 -16.22
#